data_9505b0b05e479aa6549b8baa0e8b22a8
#
_entry.id   9505b0b05e479aa6549b8baa0e8b22a8
#
_cell.length_a   1.000
_cell.length_b   1.000
_cell.length_c   1.000
_cell.angle_alpha   90.00
_cell.angle_beta   90.00
_cell.angle_gamma   90.00
#
_symmetry.space_group_name_H-M   'P 1'
#
loop_
_entity.id
_entity.type
_entity.pdbx_description
1 polymer ?
#
loop_
_entity_poly.entity_id
_entity_poly.type
_entity_poly.pdbx_seq_one_letter_code
_entity_poly.pdbx_strand_id
1 'polypeptide(L)'
;MMRPAILDDPKRELWLAWYATVGFYSLYTVVFFIITRTQPPGKPWYNPSQVVEWFAGRHDGLLIGFALIFVLGGLSATSLALITYSIRRMSVSRAFAYSYLILYAVAAVPGFLFICIAMTVGAMRPERSPALLQWLYDLGFLSFSGTMGVFLIGSLIWMTAILLDKNRVFPKWFGYLNLCNALTEVVVAPSWIFHEGALAWNGAIAWWINVVVFGLYTGAFIYLLRSMILREDFGTGPLPGLDSKVWRTIVPAEATV
;
A
#
# COMPACT_ATOMS: atom_id res chain seq x y z
N MET A 1 33.72 25.58 -5.42
CA MET A 1 32.27 25.33 -5.26
C MET A 1 32.11 24.12 -4.34
N MET A 2 31.76 24.30 -3.07
CA MET A 2 31.48 23.16 -2.16
C MET A 2 30.28 22.40 -2.68
N ARG A 3 30.45 21.12 -3.07
CA ARG A 3 29.32 20.22 -3.30
C ARG A 3 28.56 20.08 -1.98
N PRO A 4 27.23 20.25 -1.95
CA PRO A 4 26.48 20.02 -0.72
C PRO A 4 26.68 18.57 -0.26
N ALA A 5 26.98 18.39 1.03
CA ALA A 5 27.26 17.07 1.65
C ALA A 5 26.19 15.99 1.37
N ILE A 6 24.97 16.41 1.04
CA ILE A 6 23.88 15.53 0.63
C ILE A 6 24.15 14.83 -0.72
N LEU A 7 25.01 15.39 -1.59
CA LEU A 7 25.32 14.79 -2.88
C LEU A 7 26.35 13.65 -2.80
N ASP A 8 27.07 13.56 -1.71
CA ASP A 8 28.14 12.58 -1.49
C ASP A 8 27.72 11.40 -0.58
N ASP A 9 26.46 11.40 -0.07
CA ASP A 9 25.94 10.27 0.71
C ASP A 9 25.63 9.08 -0.22
N PRO A 10 26.31 7.93 -0.12
CA PRO A 10 26.03 6.75 -0.92
C PRO A 10 24.61 6.19 -0.70
N LYS A 11 23.95 6.54 0.42
CA LYS A 11 22.57 6.12 0.74
C LYS A 11 21.51 7.07 0.20
N ARG A 12 21.90 8.16 -0.48
CA ARG A 12 20.97 9.19 -0.94
C ARG A 12 19.79 8.64 -1.75
N GLU A 13 20.06 7.73 -2.66
CA GLU A 13 19.02 7.15 -3.52
C GLU A 13 18.01 6.32 -2.71
N LEU A 14 18.49 5.58 -1.71
CA LEU A 14 17.61 4.81 -0.82
C LEU A 14 16.78 5.75 0.07
N TRP A 15 17.36 6.86 0.54
CA TRP A 15 16.60 7.86 1.29
C TRP A 15 15.56 8.56 0.43
N LEU A 16 15.87 8.91 -0.81
CA LEU A 16 14.89 9.49 -1.74
C LEU A 16 13.73 8.52 -1.98
N ALA A 17 14.03 7.23 -2.19
CA ALA A 17 13.01 6.20 -2.34
C ALA A 17 12.16 6.04 -1.07
N TRP A 18 12.76 6.14 0.11
CA TRP A 18 12.03 6.08 1.37
C TRP A 18 11.11 7.30 1.57
N TYR A 19 11.59 8.52 1.33
CA TYR A 19 10.75 9.72 1.41
C TYR A 19 9.61 9.68 0.39
N ALA A 20 9.87 9.21 -0.82
CA ALA A 20 8.84 9.01 -1.82
C ALA A 20 7.80 7.96 -1.39
N THR A 21 8.24 6.90 -0.71
CA THR A 21 7.35 5.90 -0.10
C THR A 21 6.44 6.52 0.96
N VAL A 22 7.02 7.25 1.90
CA VAL A 22 6.24 7.97 2.94
C VAL A 22 5.26 8.96 2.29
N GLY A 23 5.75 9.73 1.30
CA GLY A 23 4.94 10.67 0.54
C GLY A 23 3.76 10.01 -0.16
N PHE A 24 3.97 8.86 -0.80
CA PHE A 24 2.89 8.11 -1.45
C PHE A 24 1.80 7.66 -0.48
N TYR A 25 2.17 7.01 0.64
CA TYR A 25 1.17 6.54 1.61
C TYR A 25 0.46 7.67 2.34
N SER A 26 1.15 8.80 2.57
CA SER A 26 0.52 10.02 3.09
C SER A 26 -0.46 10.60 2.08
N LEU A 27 -0.07 10.73 0.82
CA LEU A 27 -0.92 11.19 -0.28
C LEU A 27 -2.15 10.28 -0.42
N TYR A 28 -1.94 8.96 -0.45
CA TYR A 28 -3.00 7.98 -0.51
C TYR A 28 -4.02 8.20 0.62
N THR A 29 -3.56 8.31 1.86
CA THR A 29 -4.44 8.53 3.01
C THR A 29 -5.22 9.83 2.87
N VAL A 30 -4.56 10.94 2.56
CA VAL A 30 -5.20 12.25 2.41
C VAL A 30 -6.21 12.24 1.26
N VAL A 31 -5.85 11.68 0.11
CA VAL A 31 -6.75 11.66 -1.05
C VAL A 31 -7.97 10.77 -0.78
N PHE A 32 -7.78 9.55 -0.35
CA PHE A 32 -8.90 8.60 -0.23
C PHE A 32 -9.82 8.89 0.96
N PHE A 33 -9.27 9.33 2.10
CA PHE A 33 -10.08 9.57 3.31
C PHE A 33 -10.60 11.00 3.44
N ILE A 34 -9.82 12.00 2.98
CA ILE A 34 -10.14 13.40 3.23
C ILE A 34 -10.69 14.09 1.98
N ILE A 35 -9.99 14.00 0.84
CA ILE A 35 -10.36 14.74 -0.37
C ILE A 35 -11.52 14.06 -1.09
N THR A 36 -11.36 12.81 -1.50
CA THR A 36 -12.39 12.08 -2.24
C THR A 36 -13.48 11.53 -1.33
N ARG A 37 -13.16 11.27 -0.07
CA ARG A 37 -14.04 10.60 0.90
C ARG A 37 -14.61 9.28 0.35
N THR A 38 -13.79 8.57 -0.45
CA THR A 38 -14.13 7.24 -0.95
C THR A 38 -13.83 6.15 0.07
N GLN A 39 -13.11 6.50 1.12
CA GLN A 39 -12.85 5.63 2.26
C GLN A 39 -13.43 6.23 3.55
N PRO A 40 -14.19 5.44 4.33
CA PRO A 40 -14.64 4.07 4.05
C PRO A 40 -15.52 3.98 2.80
N PRO A 41 -15.57 2.79 2.14
CA PRO A 41 -16.36 2.60 0.92
C PRO A 41 -17.83 2.91 1.13
N GLY A 42 -18.47 3.41 0.09
CA GLY A 42 -19.93 3.55 0.08
C GLY A 42 -20.63 2.19 0.13
N LYS A 43 -21.91 2.21 0.45
CA LYS A 43 -22.66 0.97 0.69
C LYS A 43 -22.98 0.23 -0.62
N PRO A 44 -22.77 -1.08 -0.72
CA PRO A 44 -23.05 -1.84 -1.94
C PRO A 44 -24.54 -1.94 -2.26
N TRP A 45 -25.43 -1.73 -1.29
CA TRP A 45 -26.88 -1.76 -1.47
C TRP A 45 -27.52 -0.40 -1.77
N TYR A 46 -26.74 0.62 -2.11
CA TYR A 46 -27.30 1.89 -2.55
C TYR A 46 -28.12 1.69 -3.84
N ASN A 47 -29.33 2.26 -3.84
CA ASN A 47 -30.13 2.33 -5.06
C ASN A 47 -29.58 3.40 -6.03
N PRO A 48 -30.01 3.42 -7.29
CA PRO A 48 -29.47 4.37 -8.28
C PRO A 48 -29.53 5.85 -7.87
N SER A 49 -30.60 6.27 -7.20
CA SER A 49 -30.73 7.66 -6.73
C SER A 49 -29.74 8.00 -5.61
N GLN A 50 -29.53 7.08 -4.68
CA GLN A 50 -28.53 7.25 -3.62
C GLN A 50 -27.09 7.31 -4.17
N VAL A 51 -26.80 6.57 -5.25
CA VAL A 51 -25.52 6.64 -5.93
C VAL A 51 -25.33 8.00 -6.61
N VAL A 52 -26.37 8.54 -7.25
CA VAL A 52 -26.32 9.90 -7.82
C VAL A 52 -26.01 10.94 -6.74
N GLU A 53 -26.68 10.87 -5.60
CA GLU A 53 -26.41 11.75 -4.44
C GLU A 53 -25.00 11.57 -3.91
N TRP A 54 -24.52 10.33 -3.86
CA TRP A 54 -23.15 10.01 -3.41
C TRP A 54 -22.10 10.67 -4.31
N PHE A 55 -22.25 10.60 -5.65
CA PHE A 55 -21.37 11.28 -6.60
C PHE A 55 -21.50 12.81 -6.49
N ALA A 56 -22.73 13.34 -6.43
CA ALA A 56 -22.97 14.77 -6.31
C ALA A 56 -22.31 15.38 -5.06
N GLY A 57 -22.39 14.69 -3.91
CA GLY A 57 -21.79 15.12 -2.66
C GLY A 57 -20.26 15.06 -2.61
N ARG A 58 -19.61 14.48 -3.64
CA ARG A 58 -18.16 14.26 -3.71
C ARG A 58 -17.52 14.75 -5.02
N HIS A 59 -18.29 15.42 -5.87
CA HIS A 59 -17.90 15.77 -7.25
C HIS A 59 -16.49 16.35 -7.34
N ASP A 60 -16.25 17.51 -6.71
CA ASP A 60 -14.95 18.19 -6.78
C ASP A 60 -13.83 17.38 -6.12
N GLY A 61 -14.14 16.74 -5.00
CA GLY A 61 -13.18 15.88 -4.29
C GLY A 61 -12.71 14.72 -5.15
N LEU A 62 -13.62 14.06 -5.88
CA LEU A 62 -13.27 12.95 -6.77
C LEU A 62 -12.40 13.41 -7.93
N LEU A 63 -12.75 14.53 -8.59
CA LEU A 63 -11.98 15.06 -9.71
C LEU A 63 -10.58 15.51 -9.29
N ILE A 64 -10.48 16.33 -8.25
CA ILE A 64 -9.20 16.88 -7.76
C ILE A 64 -8.36 15.77 -7.14
N GLY A 65 -8.94 14.94 -6.27
CA GLY A 65 -8.21 13.91 -5.56
C GLY A 65 -7.63 12.85 -6.50
N PHE A 66 -8.41 12.37 -7.44
CA PHE A 66 -7.88 11.37 -8.38
C PHE A 66 -6.95 11.97 -9.45
N ALA A 67 -7.14 13.26 -9.83
CA ALA A 67 -6.13 13.96 -10.63
C ALA A 67 -4.76 13.99 -9.92
N LEU A 68 -4.73 14.26 -8.61
CA LEU A 68 -3.50 14.19 -7.80
C LEU A 68 -2.90 12.78 -7.79
N ILE A 69 -3.73 11.73 -7.67
CA ILE A 69 -3.26 10.35 -7.74
C ILE A 69 -2.67 10.01 -9.11
N PHE A 70 -3.29 10.44 -10.21
CA PHE A 70 -2.74 10.20 -11.55
C PHE A 70 -1.39 10.89 -11.78
N VAL A 71 -1.18 12.06 -11.20
CA VAL A 71 0.11 12.77 -11.31
C VAL A 71 1.17 12.18 -10.39
N LEU A 72 0.82 11.91 -9.14
CA LEU A 72 1.78 11.56 -8.09
C LEU A 72 1.80 10.07 -7.72
N GLY A 73 0.85 9.29 -8.23
CA GLY A 73 0.74 7.85 -7.94
C GLY A 73 1.97 7.04 -8.37
N GLY A 74 2.75 7.55 -9.33
CA GLY A 74 4.03 6.97 -9.72
C GLY A 74 5.05 6.86 -8.58
N LEU A 75 4.87 7.63 -7.48
CA LEU A 75 5.67 7.48 -6.27
C LEU A 75 5.54 6.07 -5.66
N SER A 76 4.45 5.34 -5.94
CA SER A 76 4.30 3.95 -5.51
C SER A 76 5.39 3.03 -6.06
N ALA A 77 5.91 3.31 -7.26
CA ALA A 77 6.98 2.53 -7.86
C ALA A 77 8.27 2.58 -7.03
N THR A 78 8.53 3.68 -6.33
CA THR A 78 9.70 3.81 -5.45
C THR A 78 9.59 2.91 -4.22
N SER A 79 8.38 2.75 -3.65
CA SER A 79 8.11 1.80 -2.58
C SER A 79 8.42 0.37 -3.03
N LEU A 80 7.92 0.02 -4.21
CA LEU A 80 8.10 -1.29 -4.80
C LEU A 80 9.58 -1.58 -5.08
N ALA A 81 10.31 -0.59 -5.59
CA ALA A 81 11.74 -0.69 -5.82
C ALA A 81 12.53 -0.88 -4.51
N LEU A 82 12.18 -0.13 -3.46
CA LEU A 82 12.86 -0.22 -2.18
C LEU A 82 12.59 -1.55 -1.47
N ILE A 83 11.37 -2.07 -1.54
CA ILE A 83 11.05 -3.41 -1.01
C ILE A 83 11.78 -4.48 -1.82
N THR A 84 11.79 -4.38 -3.14
CA THR A 84 12.53 -5.29 -4.02
C THR A 84 14.03 -5.28 -3.69
N TYR A 85 14.61 -4.10 -3.45
CA TYR A 85 15.97 -3.96 -2.99
C TYR A 85 16.19 -4.69 -1.65
N SER A 86 15.28 -4.52 -0.69
CA SER A 86 15.37 -5.20 0.61
C SER A 86 15.39 -6.73 0.47
N ILE A 87 14.57 -7.30 -0.41
CA ILE A 87 14.55 -8.75 -0.68
C ILE A 87 15.87 -9.20 -1.31
N ARG A 88 16.47 -8.38 -2.17
CA ARG A 88 17.79 -8.69 -2.76
C ARG A 88 18.94 -8.68 -1.76
N ARG A 89 18.79 -8.01 -0.61
CA ARG A 89 19.76 -8.05 0.50
C ARG A 89 19.57 -9.27 1.40
N MET A 90 18.47 -9.99 1.26
CA MET A 90 18.20 -11.23 1.98
C MET A 90 19.02 -12.41 1.41
N SER A 91 19.19 -13.44 2.21
CA SER A 91 19.90 -14.69 1.83
C SER A 91 19.05 -15.65 0.97
N VAL A 92 17.99 -15.13 0.32
CA VAL A 92 17.10 -15.90 -0.53
C VAL A 92 17.42 -15.70 -2.02
N SER A 93 16.84 -16.52 -2.87
CA SER A 93 17.03 -16.41 -4.33
C SER A 93 16.53 -15.04 -4.84
N ARG A 94 17.24 -14.46 -5.79
CA ARG A 94 16.82 -13.25 -6.51
C ARG A 94 15.46 -13.40 -7.18
N ALA A 95 15.01 -14.61 -7.45
CA ALA A 95 13.68 -14.89 -7.99
C ALA A 95 12.56 -14.30 -7.09
N PHE A 96 12.72 -14.34 -5.75
CA PHE A 96 11.75 -13.72 -4.84
C PHE A 96 11.59 -12.23 -5.08
N ALA A 97 12.69 -11.50 -5.28
CA ALA A 97 12.66 -10.07 -5.54
C ALA A 97 11.96 -9.75 -6.87
N TYR A 98 12.26 -10.51 -7.93
CA TYR A 98 11.63 -10.31 -9.24
C TYR A 98 10.15 -10.70 -9.23
N SER A 99 9.81 -11.82 -8.60
CA SER A 99 8.40 -12.24 -8.45
C SER A 99 7.58 -11.21 -7.71
N TYR A 100 8.12 -10.65 -6.62
CA TYR A 100 7.47 -9.58 -5.87
C TYR A 100 7.25 -8.34 -6.75
N LEU A 101 8.30 -7.88 -7.44
CA LEU A 101 8.24 -6.70 -8.31
C LEU A 101 7.20 -6.84 -9.42
N ILE A 102 7.25 -7.95 -10.15
CA ILE A 102 6.34 -8.20 -11.28
C ILE A 102 4.90 -8.30 -10.80
N LEU A 103 4.68 -9.05 -9.72
CA LEU A 103 3.33 -9.24 -9.19
C LEU A 103 2.68 -7.92 -8.79
N TYR A 104 3.37 -7.10 -8.00
CA TYR A 104 2.81 -5.82 -7.57
C TYR A 104 2.67 -4.81 -8.71
N ALA A 105 3.56 -4.82 -9.69
CA ALA A 105 3.44 -4.00 -10.89
C ALA A 105 2.16 -4.34 -11.68
N VAL A 106 1.83 -5.62 -11.79
CA VAL A 106 0.62 -6.10 -12.47
C VAL A 106 -0.63 -5.85 -11.61
N ALA A 107 -0.55 -6.11 -10.31
CA ALA A 107 -1.67 -6.00 -9.38
C ALA A 107 -2.17 -4.57 -9.17
N ALA A 108 -1.31 -3.57 -9.32
CA ALA A 108 -1.69 -2.16 -9.17
C ALA A 108 -2.76 -1.72 -10.18
N VAL A 109 -2.80 -2.31 -11.37
CA VAL A 109 -3.73 -1.92 -12.44
C VAL A 109 -5.19 -2.27 -12.08
N PRO A 110 -5.56 -3.52 -11.79
CA PRO A 110 -6.96 -3.85 -11.56
C PRO A 110 -7.53 -3.25 -10.27
N GLY A 111 -6.72 -3.16 -9.21
CA GLY A 111 -7.21 -2.68 -7.91
C GLY A 111 -7.24 -1.16 -7.81
N PHE A 112 -6.11 -0.53 -8.03
CA PHE A 112 -5.92 0.88 -7.71
C PHE A 112 -6.35 1.84 -8.82
N LEU A 113 -5.99 1.54 -10.07
CA LEU A 113 -6.31 2.43 -11.19
C LEU A 113 -7.78 2.40 -11.58
N PHE A 114 -8.43 1.24 -11.49
CA PHE A 114 -9.84 1.15 -11.87
C PHE A 114 -10.76 1.96 -10.98
N ILE A 115 -10.56 2.01 -9.66
CA ILE A 115 -11.38 2.88 -8.81
C ILE A 115 -11.17 4.34 -9.18
N CYS A 116 -9.92 4.77 -9.41
CA CYS A 116 -9.64 6.16 -9.79
C CYS A 116 -10.34 6.54 -11.10
N ILE A 117 -10.26 5.66 -12.11
CA ILE A 117 -10.90 5.89 -13.41
C ILE A 117 -12.43 5.88 -13.29
N ALA A 118 -13.01 4.85 -12.70
CA ALA A 118 -14.45 4.70 -12.61
C ALA A 118 -15.11 5.86 -11.86
N MET A 119 -14.54 6.26 -10.72
CA MET A 119 -15.05 7.37 -9.91
C MET A 119 -14.86 8.72 -10.60
N THR A 120 -13.73 8.94 -11.27
CA THR A 120 -13.51 10.17 -12.06
C THR A 120 -14.49 10.27 -13.21
N VAL A 121 -14.67 9.16 -13.97
CA VAL A 121 -15.62 9.11 -15.11
C VAL A 121 -17.05 9.33 -14.63
N GLY A 122 -17.44 8.79 -13.48
CA GLY A 122 -18.75 9.05 -12.86
C GLY A 122 -18.95 10.51 -12.46
N ALA A 123 -17.94 11.11 -11.82
CA ALA A 123 -17.99 12.49 -11.36
C ALA A 123 -17.96 13.52 -12.50
N MET A 124 -17.22 13.26 -13.58
CA MET A 124 -17.08 14.23 -14.70
C MET A 124 -18.40 14.61 -15.37
N ARG A 125 -19.42 13.76 -15.32
CA ARG A 125 -20.70 13.97 -16.02
C ARG A 125 -21.87 13.53 -15.13
N PRO A 126 -22.30 14.39 -14.22
CA PRO A 126 -23.39 14.09 -13.29
C PRO A 126 -24.75 13.90 -13.99
N GLU A 127 -24.90 14.36 -15.24
CA GLU A 127 -26.10 14.17 -16.08
C GLU A 127 -26.25 12.76 -16.65
N ARG A 128 -25.33 11.87 -16.41
CA ARG A 128 -25.43 10.45 -16.83
C ARG A 128 -26.60 9.76 -16.17
N SER A 129 -27.12 8.74 -16.85
CA SER A 129 -28.23 7.96 -16.31
C SER A 129 -27.83 7.35 -14.94
N PRO A 130 -28.76 7.31 -13.97
CA PRO A 130 -28.51 6.71 -12.66
C PRO A 130 -27.97 5.27 -12.73
N ALA A 131 -28.44 4.47 -13.69
CA ALA A 131 -27.97 3.10 -13.89
C ALA A 131 -26.49 3.04 -14.30
N LEU A 132 -26.02 3.96 -15.16
CA LEU A 132 -24.62 4.03 -15.54
C LEU A 132 -23.73 4.50 -14.39
N LEU A 133 -24.19 5.46 -13.59
CA LEU A 133 -23.48 5.90 -12.40
C LEU A 133 -23.37 4.76 -11.37
N GLN A 134 -24.43 3.98 -11.19
CA GLN A 134 -24.39 2.80 -10.32
C GLN A 134 -23.37 1.77 -10.82
N TRP A 135 -23.36 1.48 -12.11
CA TRP A 135 -22.36 0.56 -12.68
C TRP A 135 -20.92 1.04 -12.45
N LEU A 136 -20.64 2.34 -12.62
CA LEU A 136 -19.32 2.93 -12.35
C LEU A 136 -18.96 2.87 -10.86
N TYR A 137 -19.93 3.08 -9.99
CA TYR A 137 -19.79 2.96 -8.55
C TYR A 137 -19.41 1.53 -8.14
N ASP A 138 -20.16 0.55 -8.62
CA ASP A 138 -19.91 -0.86 -8.34
C ASP A 138 -18.55 -1.30 -8.91
N LEU A 139 -18.25 -0.94 -10.16
CA LEU A 139 -16.96 -1.21 -10.79
C LEU A 139 -15.80 -0.64 -9.96
N GLY A 140 -15.92 0.61 -9.49
CA GLY A 140 -14.89 1.25 -8.70
C GLY A 140 -14.63 0.55 -7.38
N PHE A 141 -15.66 0.25 -6.61
CA PHE A 141 -15.49 -0.40 -5.31
C PHE A 141 -15.14 -1.88 -5.41
N LEU A 142 -15.73 -2.63 -6.34
CA LEU A 142 -15.35 -4.02 -6.56
C LEU A 142 -13.94 -4.16 -7.11
N SER A 143 -13.49 -3.27 -7.99
CA SER A 143 -12.11 -3.30 -8.47
C SER A 143 -11.12 -2.97 -7.36
N PHE A 144 -11.45 -2.05 -6.45
CA PHE A 144 -10.58 -1.70 -5.35
C PHE A 144 -10.60 -2.75 -4.22
N SER A 145 -11.76 -2.97 -3.62
CA SER A 145 -11.88 -3.88 -2.47
C SER A 145 -11.84 -5.35 -2.91
N GLY A 146 -12.57 -5.72 -3.96
CA GLY A 146 -12.71 -7.12 -4.37
C GLY A 146 -11.46 -7.71 -5.02
N THR A 147 -10.55 -6.89 -5.58
CA THR A 147 -9.32 -7.38 -6.21
C THR A 147 -8.09 -7.34 -5.30
N MET A 148 -8.26 -6.95 -4.04
CA MET A 148 -7.14 -6.95 -3.09
C MET A 148 -6.48 -8.33 -2.94
N GLY A 149 -7.22 -9.42 -3.15
CA GLY A 149 -6.69 -10.78 -3.15
C GLY A 149 -5.54 -11.03 -4.12
N VAL A 150 -5.35 -10.20 -5.15
CA VAL A 150 -4.18 -10.30 -6.05
C VAL A 150 -2.87 -9.97 -5.32
N PHE A 151 -2.92 -9.23 -4.23
CA PHE A 151 -1.76 -8.91 -3.40
C PHE A 151 -1.37 -10.05 -2.44
N LEU A 152 -2.25 -11.04 -2.24
CA LEU A 152 -2.02 -12.20 -1.38
C LEU A 152 -0.67 -12.85 -1.67
N ILE A 153 -0.42 -13.20 -2.92
CA ILE A 153 0.81 -13.90 -3.30
C ILE A 153 2.05 -13.03 -3.06
N GLY A 154 1.95 -11.72 -3.28
CA GLY A 154 3.03 -10.78 -2.97
C GLY A 154 3.38 -10.73 -1.49
N SER A 155 2.37 -10.67 -0.63
CA SER A 155 2.55 -10.74 0.82
C SER A 155 3.16 -12.06 1.28
N LEU A 156 2.74 -13.19 0.68
CA LEU A 156 3.32 -14.52 0.95
C LEU A 156 4.76 -14.64 0.46
N ILE A 157 5.10 -14.07 -0.70
CA ILE A 157 6.48 -14.02 -1.21
C ILE A 157 7.38 -13.27 -0.22
N TRP A 158 6.96 -12.09 0.22
CA TRP A 158 7.76 -11.29 1.16
C TRP A 158 7.85 -11.95 2.52
N MET A 159 6.74 -12.47 3.04
CA MET A 159 6.71 -13.29 4.25
C MET A 159 7.76 -14.42 4.18
N THR A 160 7.69 -15.22 3.12
CA THR A 160 8.58 -16.37 2.95
C THR A 160 10.05 -15.94 2.86
N ALA A 161 10.33 -14.87 2.12
CA ALA A 161 11.67 -14.29 2.04
C ALA A 161 12.20 -13.89 3.43
N ILE A 162 11.39 -13.19 4.24
CA ILE A 162 11.75 -12.77 5.60
C ILE A 162 11.98 -13.98 6.52
N LEU A 163 11.10 -14.98 6.45
CA LEU A 163 11.19 -16.16 7.33
C LEU A 163 12.39 -17.06 6.98
N LEU A 164 12.78 -17.14 5.72
CA LEU A 164 13.94 -17.90 5.27
C LEU A 164 15.25 -17.13 5.36
N ASP A 165 15.18 -15.77 5.52
CA ASP A 165 16.37 -14.93 5.51
C ASP A 165 17.29 -15.20 6.69
N LYS A 166 18.55 -15.62 6.40
CA LYS A 166 19.62 -15.80 7.37
C LYS A 166 20.35 -14.48 7.68
N ASN A 167 20.28 -13.50 6.78
CA ASN A 167 20.92 -12.20 6.94
C ASN A 167 20.17 -11.29 7.93
N ARG A 168 18.95 -11.67 8.32
CA ARG A 168 18.12 -10.89 9.25
C ARG A 168 17.95 -9.43 8.82
N VAL A 169 17.67 -9.23 7.53
CA VAL A 169 17.36 -7.88 7.01
C VAL A 169 16.18 -7.29 7.77
N PHE A 170 15.16 -8.10 8.01
CA PHE A 170 14.03 -7.77 8.87
C PHE A 170 13.84 -8.79 10.00
N PRO A 171 13.20 -8.39 11.11
CA PRO A 171 12.86 -9.30 12.19
C PRO A 171 11.79 -10.29 11.75
N LYS A 172 11.81 -11.52 12.27
CA LYS A 172 10.86 -12.59 11.90
C LYS A 172 9.41 -12.24 12.20
N TRP A 173 9.13 -11.43 13.23
CA TRP A 173 7.77 -10.99 13.54
C TRP A 173 7.13 -10.23 12.38
N PHE A 174 7.92 -9.52 11.57
CA PHE A 174 7.41 -8.84 10.40
C PHE A 174 6.98 -9.82 9.30
N GLY A 175 7.60 -10.98 9.20
CA GLY A 175 7.11 -12.09 8.37
C GLY A 175 5.71 -12.55 8.78
N TYR A 176 5.45 -12.68 10.08
CA TYR A 176 4.11 -13.01 10.58
C TYR A 176 3.10 -11.87 10.36
N LEU A 177 3.51 -10.63 10.44
CA LEU A 177 2.63 -9.50 10.09
C LEU A 177 2.26 -9.50 8.60
N ASN A 178 3.20 -9.90 7.72
CA ASN A 178 2.90 -10.13 6.30
C ASN A 178 1.88 -11.27 6.12
N LEU A 179 1.95 -12.33 6.93
CA LEU A 179 0.94 -13.39 6.91
C LEU A 179 -0.44 -12.86 7.34
N CYS A 180 -0.50 -12.05 8.40
CA CYS A 180 -1.76 -11.43 8.80
C CYS A 180 -2.34 -10.57 7.68
N ASN A 181 -1.51 -9.75 7.01
CA ASN A 181 -1.93 -8.98 5.85
C ASN A 181 -2.43 -9.90 4.71
N ALA A 182 -1.70 -10.96 4.39
CA ALA A 182 -2.12 -11.94 3.39
C ALA A 182 -3.50 -12.56 3.70
N LEU A 183 -3.77 -12.89 4.96
CA LEU A 183 -5.06 -13.44 5.38
C LEU A 183 -6.20 -12.42 5.24
N THR A 184 -5.95 -11.13 5.46
CA THR A 184 -6.98 -10.09 5.23
C THR A 184 -7.34 -9.98 3.75
N GLU A 185 -6.40 -10.19 2.84
CA GLU A 185 -6.68 -10.22 1.40
C GLU A 185 -7.62 -11.37 1.00
N VAL A 186 -7.51 -12.51 1.68
CA VAL A 186 -8.42 -13.66 1.45
C VAL A 186 -9.85 -13.31 1.89
N VAL A 187 -10.01 -12.66 3.05
CA VAL A 187 -11.35 -12.36 3.58
C VAL A 187 -12.03 -11.18 2.88
N VAL A 188 -11.34 -10.46 2.03
CA VAL A 188 -11.95 -9.45 1.15
C VAL A 188 -12.59 -10.07 -0.10
N ALA A 189 -12.08 -11.19 -0.62
CA ALA A 189 -12.60 -11.84 -1.83
C ALA A 189 -14.12 -12.13 -1.80
N PRO A 190 -14.73 -12.55 -0.68
CA PRO A 190 -16.18 -12.71 -0.58
C PRO A 190 -17.01 -11.45 -0.89
N SER A 191 -16.41 -10.26 -0.90
CA SER A 191 -17.11 -9.01 -1.29
C SER A 191 -17.68 -9.03 -2.72
N TRP A 192 -17.19 -9.93 -3.58
CA TRP A 192 -17.74 -10.18 -4.90
C TRP A 192 -19.09 -10.93 -4.87
N ILE A 193 -19.40 -11.60 -3.76
CA ILE A 193 -20.57 -12.44 -3.59
C ILE A 193 -21.59 -11.78 -2.66
N PHE A 194 -21.09 -11.16 -1.58
CA PHE A 194 -21.94 -10.59 -0.54
C PHE A 194 -22.07 -9.08 -0.69
N HIS A 195 -23.31 -8.63 -0.93
CA HIS A 195 -23.61 -7.20 -1.06
C HIS A 195 -24.06 -6.56 0.27
N GLU A 196 -24.23 -7.37 1.31
CA GLU A 196 -24.66 -6.91 2.64
C GLU A 196 -23.89 -7.63 3.75
N GLY A 197 -23.89 -7.03 4.95
CA GLY A 197 -23.30 -7.63 6.14
C GLY A 197 -21.79 -7.47 6.24
N ALA A 198 -21.17 -8.30 7.07
CA ALA A 198 -19.77 -8.15 7.46
C ALA A 198 -18.78 -8.44 6.33
N LEU A 199 -19.17 -9.20 5.31
CA LEU A 199 -18.33 -9.60 4.16
C LEU A 199 -18.56 -8.71 2.92
N ALA A 200 -19.49 -7.77 2.94
CA ALA A 200 -19.62 -6.77 1.88
C ALA A 200 -18.42 -5.84 1.85
N TRP A 201 -18.15 -5.19 0.72
CA TRP A 201 -16.93 -4.36 0.55
C TRP A 201 -16.76 -3.20 1.53
N ASN A 202 -17.84 -2.79 2.24
CA ASN A 202 -17.83 -1.82 3.33
C ASN A 202 -18.01 -2.46 4.72
N GLY A 203 -18.05 -3.79 4.78
CA GLY A 203 -18.37 -4.56 5.97
C GLY A 203 -17.24 -4.61 7.00
N ALA A 204 -17.59 -5.03 8.22
CA ALA A 204 -16.63 -5.06 9.34
C ALA A 204 -15.43 -5.96 9.05
N ILE A 205 -15.65 -7.10 8.40
CA ILE A 205 -14.58 -8.07 8.10
C ILE A 205 -13.81 -7.66 6.85
N ALA A 206 -14.52 -7.43 5.74
CA ALA A 206 -13.86 -7.15 4.46
C ALA A 206 -13.13 -5.79 4.45
N TRP A 207 -13.67 -4.79 5.15
CA TRP A 207 -13.09 -3.44 5.14
C TRP A 207 -12.34 -3.09 6.43
N TRP A 208 -13.02 -3.09 7.59
CA TRP A 208 -12.45 -2.53 8.81
C TRP A 208 -11.27 -3.31 9.36
N ILE A 209 -11.33 -4.65 9.34
CA ILE A 209 -10.18 -5.48 9.74
C ILE A 209 -9.02 -5.27 8.78
N ASN A 210 -9.30 -5.24 7.48
CA ASN A 210 -8.28 -5.01 6.46
C ASN A 210 -7.57 -3.66 6.67
N VAL A 211 -8.31 -2.56 6.84
CA VAL A 211 -7.74 -1.22 7.06
C VAL A 211 -6.85 -1.17 8.29
N VAL A 212 -7.27 -1.78 9.40
CA VAL A 212 -6.45 -1.80 10.64
C VAL A 212 -5.17 -2.59 10.42
N VAL A 213 -5.26 -3.80 9.85
CA VAL A 213 -4.08 -4.65 9.59
C VAL A 213 -3.15 -3.98 8.57
N PHE A 214 -3.68 -3.43 7.49
CA PHE A 214 -2.92 -2.72 6.48
C PHE A 214 -2.23 -1.48 7.04
N GLY A 215 -2.89 -0.72 7.92
CA GLY A 215 -2.29 0.44 8.58
C GLY A 215 -1.11 0.05 9.47
N LEU A 216 -1.26 -1.00 10.29
CA LEU A 216 -0.18 -1.54 11.11
C LEU A 216 0.98 -2.07 10.26
N TYR A 217 0.66 -2.81 9.21
CA TYR A 217 1.62 -3.34 8.25
C TYR A 217 2.40 -2.22 7.55
N THR A 218 1.71 -1.19 7.06
CA THR A 218 2.32 -0.04 6.38
C THR A 218 3.25 0.73 7.31
N GLY A 219 2.82 1.03 8.54
CA GLY A 219 3.66 1.67 9.54
C GLY A 219 4.91 0.84 9.86
N ALA A 220 4.74 -0.47 10.03
CA ALA A 220 5.85 -1.38 10.31
C ALA A 220 6.87 -1.43 9.16
N PHE A 221 6.43 -1.58 7.91
CA PHE A 221 7.37 -1.68 6.81
C PHE A 221 8.09 -0.36 6.54
N ILE A 222 7.43 0.79 6.63
CA ILE A 222 8.08 2.11 6.51
C ILE A 222 9.19 2.26 7.55
N TYR A 223 8.90 1.90 8.80
CA TYR A 223 9.87 1.92 9.88
C TYR A 223 11.05 0.97 9.63
N LEU A 224 10.76 -0.27 9.22
CA LEU A 224 11.77 -1.29 8.99
C LEU A 224 12.64 -1.00 7.75
N LEU A 225 12.07 -0.44 6.68
CA LEU A 225 12.85 0.04 5.53
C LEU A 225 13.81 1.16 5.94
N ARG A 226 13.36 2.11 6.78
CA ARG A 226 14.25 3.11 7.35
C ARG A 226 15.41 2.48 8.13
N SER A 227 15.09 1.51 8.99
CA SER A 227 16.10 0.76 9.75
C SER A 227 17.10 0.03 8.86
N MET A 228 16.62 -0.57 7.75
CA MET A 228 17.50 -1.21 6.76
C MET A 228 18.46 -0.18 6.13
N ILE A 229 17.96 0.97 5.68
CA ILE A 229 18.81 2.01 5.06
C ILE A 229 19.91 2.51 6.02
N LEU A 230 19.57 2.69 7.29
CA LEU A 230 20.54 3.09 8.30
C LEU A 230 21.70 2.09 8.44
N ARG A 231 21.40 0.78 8.31
CA ARG A 231 22.37 -0.31 8.41
C ARG A 231 23.06 -0.67 7.08
N GLU A 232 22.60 -0.10 5.97
CA GLU A 232 23.16 -0.42 4.65
C GLU A 232 24.63 0.04 4.55
N ASP A 233 25.51 -0.84 4.10
CA ASP A 233 26.93 -0.62 3.92
C ASP A 233 27.40 -0.80 2.47
N PHE A 234 26.45 -1.17 1.57
CA PHE A 234 26.69 -1.53 0.18
C PHE A 234 27.68 -2.68 -0.04
N GLY A 235 28.06 -3.38 1.02
CA GLY A 235 28.87 -4.59 0.93
C GLY A 235 28.10 -5.75 0.28
N THR A 236 28.83 -6.79 -0.09
CA THR A 236 28.21 -8.03 -0.61
C THR A 236 27.77 -8.98 0.49
N GLY A 237 28.19 -8.70 1.72
CA GLY A 237 27.87 -9.51 2.90
C GLY A 237 26.48 -9.22 3.49
N PRO A 238 26.10 -9.96 4.53
CA PRO A 238 24.89 -9.68 5.28
C PRO A 238 24.94 -8.29 5.91
N LEU A 239 23.79 -7.62 5.95
CA LEU A 239 23.66 -6.34 6.68
C LEU A 239 24.09 -6.54 8.15
N PRO A 240 24.71 -5.54 8.78
CA PRO A 240 24.94 -5.56 10.23
C PRO A 240 23.65 -5.92 10.94
N GLY A 241 23.69 -6.95 11.79
CA GLY A 241 22.50 -7.52 12.42
C GLY A 241 21.72 -6.49 13.23
N LEU A 242 20.43 -6.77 13.45
CA LEU A 242 19.55 -5.96 14.29
C LEU A 242 20.09 -5.83 15.75
N ASP A 243 20.94 -6.78 16.18
CA ASP A 243 21.59 -6.79 17.49
C ASP A 243 22.91 -6.00 17.54
N SER A 244 23.33 -5.40 16.41
CA SER A 244 24.56 -4.62 16.37
C SER A 244 24.42 -3.31 17.17
N LYS A 245 25.56 -2.81 17.69
CA LYS A 245 25.62 -1.56 18.48
C LYS A 245 24.96 -0.36 17.80
N VAL A 246 24.81 -0.39 16.48
CA VAL A 246 24.15 0.66 15.67
C VAL A 246 22.68 0.84 16.09
N TRP A 247 21.98 -0.24 16.45
CA TRP A 247 20.60 -0.15 16.92
C TRP A 247 20.46 0.57 18.26
N ARG A 248 21.43 0.37 19.17
CA ARG A 248 21.45 1.03 20.48
C ARG A 248 21.77 2.52 20.42
N THR A 249 22.39 2.99 19.34
CA THR A 249 22.72 4.41 19.15
C THR A 249 21.56 5.20 18.54
N ILE A 250 20.59 4.51 17.92
CA ILE A 250 19.46 5.14 17.22
C ILE A 250 18.24 5.28 18.14
N VAL A 251 18.12 4.42 19.15
CA VAL A 251 17.09 4.52 20.21
C VAL A 251 17.77 5.11 21.44
N PRO A 252 17.54 6.39 21.78
CA PRO A 252 18.05 6.93 23.05
C PRO A 252 17.55 6.06 24.21
N ALA A 253 18.42 5.83 25.19
CA ALA A 253 18.14 5.00 26.37
C ALA A 253 16.98 5.52 27.27
N GLU A 254 16.33 6.61 26.88
CA GLU A 254 15.23 7.25 27.61
C GLU A 254 13.83 6.74 27.27
N ALA A 255 13.70 5.72 26.39
CA ALA A 255 12.40 5.11 26.03
C ALA A 255 12.09 3.83 26.82
N THR A 256 12.83 3.54 27.89
CA THR A 256 12.57 2.42 28.81
C THR A 256 12.31 2.96 30.21
N VAL A 257 11.13 3.54 30.42
CA VAL A 257 10.48 3.66 31.74
C VAL A 257 9.01 3.31 31.57
#